data_58c904913c2d3cb7ef4861fc2050741d
#
_entry.id   58c904913c2d3cb7ef4861fc2050741d
#
_cell.length_a   1.000
_cell.length_b   1.000
_cell.length_c   1.000
_cell.angle_alpha   90.00
_cell.angle_beta   90.00
_cell.angle_gamma   90.00
#
_symmetry.space_group_name_H-M   'P 1'
#
loop_
_entity.id
_entity.type
_entity.pdbx_description
1 polymer ?
#
loop_
_entity_poly.entity_id
_entity_poly.type
_entity_poly.pdbx_seq_one_letter_code
_entity_poly.pdbx_strand_id
1 'polypeptide(L)'
;MKKYGALYDDSMQMHKTDHHMPNIDLPLAQDIVQRTMHIIPFSVNVIDARGVILASGDPQRVGDLHPGAQLALARRASVEIGAADMARLPGTRAGINLPLTVRGEICGVLGLTGEPDAVRQFGELVRAMAEMMLEQARLVSELQHEKRYREEFVFQLVYRTGISDASMQAWAARLAVDLRVPRAMFVLEIPDAGEGPGERLDQVLTQLQQVQSDLSARWPSLLMAVVSPGELVLLDAFPASGPQQARAAQARERLLELHQVAQQALTPPATLAMGVALPGLDGATASYESAKQTARVGRARDGGHTTFSYLELSLPVLLSGLQAGWQAEQLRQTLARLLAHDRKSGTLMRTLATWFRHHSHPMATARALHIHRNTLDYRLQKIAELTGLDLDDTDDRLLLYVALQLN
;
A
#
# COMPACT_ATOMS: atom_id res chain seq x y z
N MET A 1 -5.79 18.63 6.43
CA MET A 1 -5.42 18.61 5.02
C MET A 1 -4.37 19.66 4.56
N LYS A 2 -4.05 20.73 5.31
CA LYS A 2 -3.05 21.76 4.89
C LYS A 2 -1.59 21.52 5.35
N LYS A 3 -1.29 20.48 6.12
CA LYS A 3 0.07 20.22 6.67
C LYS A 3 0.92 19.24 5.83
N TYR A 4 0.35 18.57 4.84
CA TYR A 4 1.08 17.63 3.99
C TYR A 4 1.52 18.19 2.64
N GLY A 5 1.01 19.36 2.22
CA GLY A 5 1.37 19.98 0.95
C GLY A 5 2.74 20.66 0.88
N ALA A 6 3.37 20.96 2.02
CA ALA A 6 4.64 21.69 2.04
C ALA A 6 5.89 20.81 2.01
N LEU A 7 5.74 19.48 2.17
CA LEU A 7 6.84 18.50 2.09
C LEU A 7 7.06 17.96 0.66
N TYR A 8 6.14 18.29 -0.27
CA TYR A 8 6.09 17.67 -1.61
C TYR A 8 6.88 18.41 -2.69
N ASP A 9 7.15 19.71 -2.52
CA ASP A 9 7.84 20.50 -3.54
C ASP A 9 9.37 20.28 -3.56
N ASP A 10 9.92 19.84 -2.44
CA ASP A 10 11.37 19.61 -2.29
C ASP A 10 11.84 18.26 -2.85
N SER A 11 10.96 17.25 -2.90
CA SER A 11 11.33 15.89 -3.36
C SER A 11 11.36 15.73 -4.88
N MET A 12 10.65 16.57 -5.63
CA MET A 12 10.62 16.52 -7.10
C MET A 12 11.76 17.25 -7.80
N GLN A 13 12.40 18.22 -7.15
CA GLN A 13 13.56 18.94 -7.71
C GLN A 13 14.89 18.20 -7.52
N MET A 14 14.94 17.12 -6.73
CA MET A 14 16.16 16.37 -6.41
C MET A 14 16.56 15.28 -7.39
N HIS A 15 15.94 15.15 -8.56
CA HIS A 15 16.33 14.13 -9.56
C HIS A 15 17.14 14.66 -10.74
N LYS A 16 18.09 15.56 -10.49
CA LYS A 16 19.32 15.61 -11.27
C LYS A 16 20.30 14.68 -10.57
N THR A 17 20.90 13.76 -11.32
CA THR A 17 21.99 12.84 -10.98
C THR A 17 23.03 13.46 -10.01
N ASP A 18 22.64 13.77 -8.80
CA ASP A 18 23.57 13.94 -7.71
C ASP A 18 23.96 12.55 -7.25
N HIS A 19 25.21 12.19 -7.49
CA HIS A 19 25.90 11.15 -6.74
C HIS A 19 25.80 11.57 -5.26
N HIS A 20 24.74 11.11 -4.59
CA HIS A 20 24.55 11.34 -3.18
C HIS A 20 25.71 10.68 -2.48
N MET A 21 26.72 11.45 -2.08
CA MET A 21 27.80 10.99 -1.21
C MET A 21 27.12 10.30 -0.01
N PRO A 22 27.48 9.06 0.30
CA PRO A 22 26.91 8.37 1.46
C PRO A 22 27.21 9.21 2.70
N ASN A 23 26.23 9.92 3.21
CA ASN A 23 26.36 10.72 4.41
C ASN A 23 26.19 9.80 5.63
N ILE A 24 27.20 9.74 6.47
CA ILE A 24 27.11 8.99 7.73
C ILE A 24 26.15 9.76 8.63
N ASP A 25 25.02 9.14 9.00
CA ASP A 25 24.10 9.74 9.97
C ASP A 25 24.60 9.57 11.42
N LEU A 26 24.09 10.41 12.30
CA LEU A 26 24.52 10.42 13.70
C LEU A 26 24.26 9.08 14.43
N PRO A 27 23.09 8.43 14.29
CA PRO A 27 22.83 7.13 14.94
C PRO A 27 23.81 6.05 14.50
N LEU A 28 24.10 5.95 13.21
CA LEU A 28 25.03 4.96 12.67
C LEU A 28 26.48 5.22 13.14
N ALA A 29 26.89 6.53 13.16
CA ALA A 29 28.20 6.90 13.68
C ALA A 29 28.35 6.49 15.15
N GLN A 30 27.31 6.70 15.96
CA GLN A 30 27.30 6.30 17.38
C GLN A 30 27.36 4.78 17.54
N ASP A 31 26.61 4.02 16.73
CA ASP A 31 26.62 2.55 16.78
C ASP A 31 27.98 1.99 16.37
N ILE A 32 28.65 2.56 15.36
CA ILE A 32 30.02 2.20 14.98
C ILE A 32 30.98 2.42 16.15
N VAL A 33 30.96 3.59 16.77
CA VAL A 33 31.86 3.89 17.94
C VAL A 33 31.59 2.93 19.08
N GLN A 34 30.33 2.74 19.45
CA GLN A 34 29.96 1.89 20.59
C GLN A 34 30.38 0.43 20.35
N ARG A 35 30.06 -0.15 19.21
CA ARG A 35 30.44 -1.56 18.90
C ARG A 35 31.93 -1.73 18.81
N THR A 36 32.63 -0.77 18.20
CA THR A 36 34.11 -0.85 18.11
C THR A 36 34.78 -0.81 19.47
N MET A 37 34.36 0.11 20.34
CA MET A 37 34.95 0.27 21.67
C MET A 37 34.65 -0.90 22.64
N HIS A 38 33.65 -1.75 22.31
CA HIS A 38 33.45 -3.02 23.00
C HIS A 38 34.49 -4.09 22.62
N ILE A 39 35.13 -3.95 21.45
CA ILE A 39 36.06 -4.95 20.91
C ILE A 39 37.53 -4.55 21.19
N ILE A 40 37.83 -3.25 21.09
CA ILE A 40 39.20 -2.74 21.25
C ILE A 40 39.31 -1.76 22.43
N PRO A 41 40.45 -1.74 23.15
CA PRO A 41 40.66 -0.88 24.31
C PRO A 41 41.13 0.55 23.93
N PHE A 42 40.73 1.05 22.77
CA PHE A 42 41.15 2.34 22.23
C PHE A 42 39.94 3.24 21.99
N SER A 43 40.10 4.57 22.14
CA SER A 43 39.07 5.53 21.78
C SER A 43 38.94 5.65 20.27
N VAL A 44 37.70 5.61 19.79
CA VAL A 44 37.36 5.66 18.38
C VAL A 44 36.55 6.90 18.08
N ASN A 45 36.79 7.51 16.91
CA ASN A 45 36.05 8.63 16.40
C ASN A 45 35.52 8.29 15.00
N VAL A 46 34.28 8.60 14.72
CA VAL A 46 33.71 8.60 13.36
C VAL A 46 33.54 10.04 12.92
N ILE A 47 34.14 10.39 11.79
CA ILE A 47 34.27 11.74 11.26
C ILE A 47 33.61 11.77 9.86
N ASP A 48 32.87 12.83 9.55
CA ASP A 48 32.23 13.00 8.25
C ASP A 48 33.21 13.40 7.12
N ALA A 49 32.72 13.48 5.89
CA ALA A 49 33.50 13.87 4.72
C ALA A 49 34.00 15.33 4.77
N ARG A 50 33.54 16.15 5.71
CA ARG A 50 34.01 17.52 5.94
C ARG A 50 35.08 17.59 7.03
N GLY A 51 35.34 16.49 7.73
CA GLY A 51 36.32 16.42 8.81
C GLY A 51 35.71 16.73 10.19
N VAL A 52 34.39 16.75 10.36
CA VAL A 52 33.70 16.99 11.62
C VAL A 52 33.47 15.66 12.35
N ILE A 53 33.75 15.60 13.63
CA ILE A 53 33.53 14.42 14.49
C ILE A 53 32.01 14.25 14.71
N LEU A 54 31.42 13.20 14.17
CA LEU A 54 30.02 12.85 14.37
C LEU A 54 29.77 12.07 15.65
N ALA A 55 30.68 11.14 15.96
CA ALA A 55 30.64 10.34 17.19
C ALA A 55 32.06 10.05 17.69
N SER A 56 32.23 9.96 18.99
CA SER A 56 33.51 9.80 19.65
C SER A 56 33.38 9.02 20.96
N GLY A 57 34.40 8.23 21.30
CA GLY A 57 34.57 7.69 22.65
C GLY A 57 34.82 8.77 23.72
N ASP A 58 35.20 9.97 23.32
CA ASP A 58 35.26 11.17 24.14
C ASP A 58 34.14 12.14 23.71
N PRO A 59 33.01 12.21 24.43
CA PRO A 59 31.86 13.00 24.05
C PRO A 59 32.13 14.49 23.88
N GLN A 60 33.18 15.02 24.57
CA GLN A 60 33.51 16.45 24.47
C GLN A 60 34.05 16.85 23.09
N ARG A 61 34.48 15.87 22.29
CA ARG A 61 35.04 16.12 20.95
C ARG A 61 33.99 16.09 19.81
N VAL A 62 32.76 15.71 20.10
CA VAL A 62 31.70 15.65 19.09
C VAL A 62 31.38 17.06 18.60
N GLY A 63 31.37 17.26 17.29
CA GLY A 63 31.19 18.55 16.65
C GLY A 63 32.46 19.31 16.29
N ASP A 64 33.64 18.89 16.86
CA ASP A 64 34.92 19.50 16.56
C ASP A 64 35.46 19.08 15.19
N LEU A 65 36.25 19.94 14.58
CA LEU A 65 37.06 19.59 13.41
C LEU A 65 38.22 18.70 13.82
N HIS A 66 38.48 17.65 13.04
CA HIS A 66 39.58 16.72 13.28
C HIS A 66 40.71 16.90 12.24
N PRO A 67 41.81 17.61 12.57
CA PRO A 67 42.85 17.94 11.59
C PRO A 67 43.50 16.69 10.94
N GLY A 68 43.70 15.62 11.69
CA GLY A 68 44.24 14.35 11.18
C GLY A 68 43.30 13.69 10.16
N ALA A 69 41.98 13.79 10.37
CA ALA A 69 40.98 13.29 9.44
C ALA A 69 40.93 14.13 8.17
N GLN A 70 41.01 15.45 8.26
CA GLN A 70 41.10 16.34 7.10
C GLN A 70 42.30 16.01 6.21
N LEU A 71 43.43 15.69 6.84
CA LEU A 71 44.63 15.25 6.12
C LEU A 71 44.44 13.90 5.43
N ALA A 72 43.76 12.94 6.07
CA ALA A 72 43.44 11.64 5.50
C ALA A 72 42.47 11.77 4.30
N LEU A 73 41.45 12.65 4.40
CA LEU A 73 40.53 12.99 3.32
C LEU A 73 41.25 13.62 2.13
N ALA A 74 42.12 14.60 2.38
CA ALA A 74 42.88 15.29 1.34
C ALA A 74 43.86 14.36 0.60
N ARG A 75 44.48 13.43 1.32
CA ARG A 75 45.42 12.43 0.73
C ARG A 75 44.71 11.19 0.16
N ARG A 76 43.43 11.01 0.47
CA ARG A 76 42.68 9.79 0.16
C ARG A 76 43.41 8.52 0.65
N ALA A 77 44.11 8.61 1.77
CA ALA A 77 44.94 7.56 2.33
C ALA A 77 44.97 7.61 3.87
N SER A 78 45.33 6.50 4.48
CA SER A 78 45.51 6.42 5.90
C SER A 78 46.63 7.36 6.36
N VAL A 79 46.42 8.05 7.49
CA VAL A 79 47.36 9.01 8.09
C VAL A 79 47.58 8.64 9.52
N GLU A 80 48.84 8.41 9.88
CA GLU A 80 49.30 8.22 11.25
C GLU A 80 49.77 9.55 11.81
N ILE A 81 49.42 9.82 13.06
CA ILE A 81 49.82 11.02 13.82
C ILE A 81 50.66 10.55 15.01
N GLY A 82 51.96 10.75 14.95
CA GLY A 82 52.88 10.48 16.01
C GLY A 82 53.17 11.71 16.89
N ALA A 83 54.04 11.54 17.89
CA ALA A 83 54.43 12.62 18.82
C ALA A 83 55.03 13.85 18.10
N ALA A 84 55.80 13.63 17.04
CA ALA A 84 56.40 14.72 16.25
C ALA A 84 55.36 15.53 15.43
N ASP A 85 54.26 14.89 15.01
CA ASP A 85 53.23 15.53 14.20
C ASP A 85 52.25 16.35 15.05
N MET A 86 52.05 15.97 16.34
CA MET A 86 51.20 16.72 17.28
C MET A 86 51.68 18.17 17.48
N ALA A 87 52.99 18.39 17.41
CA ALA A 87 53.55 19.73 17.51
C ALA A 87 53.18 20.63 16.32
N ARG A 88 52.84 20.03 15.16
CA ARG A 88 52.45 20.73 13.91
C ARG A 88 50.96 20.83 13.68
N LEU A 89 50.19 19.98 14.34
CA LEU A 89 48.74 19.84 14.21
C LEU A 89 48.05 20.05 15.57
N PRO A 90 47.80 21.30 16.00
CA PRO A 90 47.18 21.60 17.28
C PRO A 90 45.80 20.91 17.40
N GLY A 91 45.49 20.36 18.58
CA GLY A 91 44.23 19.64 18.84
C GLY A 91 44.20 18.17 18.41
N THR A 92 45.27 17.65 17.79
CA THR A 92 45.36 16.24 17.48
C THR A 92 45.94 15.42 18.65
N ARG A 93 45.54 14.15 18.73
CA ARG A 93 46.15 13.14 19.59
C ARG A 93 46.91 12.12 18.72
N ALA A 94 47.89 11.44 19.31
CA ALA A 94 48.54 10.33 18.62
C ALA A 94 47.51 9.27 18.23
N GLY A 95 47.64 8.73 17.04
CA GLY A 95 46.68 7.76 16.52
C GLY A 95 46.77 7.54 15.01
N ILE A 96 45.78 6.85 14.48
CA ILE A 96 45.63 6.56 13.04
C ILE A 96 44.27 7.06 12.52
N ASN A 97 44.27 7.65 11.34
CA ASN A 97 43.07 8.14 10.68
C ASN A 97 42.91 7.38 9.36
N LEU A 98 41.83 6.61 9.25
CA LEU A 98 41.56 5.67 8.16
C LEU A 98 40.34 6.14 7.38
N PRO A 99 40.49 6.49 6.07
CA PRO A 99 39.33 6.79 5.25
C PRO A 99 38.37 5.61 5.19
N LEU A 100 37.07 5.88 5.41
CA LEU A 100 35.97 4.93 5.24
C LEU A 100 35.47 5.00 3.82
N THR A 101 35.49 3.86 3.13
CA THR A 101 35.15 3.77 1.70
C THR A 101 33.95 2.86 1.49
N VAL A 102 32.95 3.35 0.77
CA VAL A 102 31.79 2.57 0.34
C VAL A 102 31.70 2.68 -1.16
N ARG A 103 31.72 1.56 -1.89
CA ARG A 103 31.74 1.50 -3.37
C ARG A 103 32.79 2.38 -4.05
N GLY A 104 33.94 2.53 -3.44
CA GLY A 104 35.04 3.32 -3.98
C GLY A 104 34.99 4.82 -3.65
N GLU A 105 33.94 5.29 -3.01
CA GLU A 105 33.80 6.67 -2.55
C GLU A 105 34.08 6.80 -1.07
N ILE A 106 34.87 7.82 -0.68
CA ILE A 106 35.18 8.11 0.72
C ILE A 106 33.98 8.85 1.32
N CYS A 107 33.34 8.24 2.32
CA CYS A 107 32.17 8.80 3.02
C CYS A 107 32.51 9.43 4.38
N GLY A 108 33.72 9.20 4.87
CA GLY A 108 34.18 9.72 6.15
C GLY A 108 35.55 9.19 6.54
N VAL A 109 35.90 9.34 7.81
CA VAL A 109 37.16 8.84 8.36
C VAL A 109 36.91 8.20 9.73
N LEU A 110 37.57 7.09 9.98
CA LEU A 110 37.66 6.44 11.27
C LEU A 110 38.98 6.85 11.95
N GLY A 111 38.90 7.47 13.11
CA GLY A 111 40.06 7.81 13.91
C GLY A 111 40.22 6.87 15.10
N LEU A 112 41.40 6.27 15.29
CA LEU A 112 41.75 5.53 16.48
C LEU A 112 42.82 6.30 17.26
N THR A 113 42.57 6.52 18.57
CA THR A 113 43.50 7.26 19.45
C THR A 113 44.37 6.28 20.22
N GLY A 114 45.69 6.44 20.14
CA GLY A 114 46.69 5.65 20.79
C GLY A 114 48.04 5.72 20.06
N GLU A 115 49.10 5.13 20.62
CA GLU A 115 50.37 5.07 19.89
C GLU A 115 50.20 4.32 18.55
N PRO A 116 50.69 4.86 17.42
CA PRO A 116 50.45 4.32 16.10
C PRO A 116 50.78 2.82 15.98
N ASP A 117 51.87 2.37 16.57
CA ASP A 117 52.27 0.95 16.54
C ASP A 117 51.27 0.04 17.29
N ALA A 118 50.64 0.53 18.36
CA ALA A 118 49.66 -0.22 19.12
C ALA A 118 48.31 -0.29 18.45
N VAL A 119 47.89 0.79 17.77
CA VAL A 119 46.53 0.87 17.12
C VAL A 119 46.51 0.35 15.69
N ARG A 120 47.67 0.29 15.00
CA ARG A 120 47.75 -0.11 13.58
C ARG A 120 47.16 -1.51 13.32
N GLN A 121 47.45 -2.48 14.19
CA GLN A 121 46.98 -3.85 14.05
C GLN A 121 45.43 -3.96 14.14
N PHE A 122 44.76 -3.02 14.82
CA PHE A 122 43.31 -2.96 14.94
C PHE A 122 42.68 -2.10 13.85
N GLY A 123 43.44 -1.15 13.28
CA GLY A 123 42.94 -0.14 12.36
C GLY A 123 42.20 -0.73 11.16
N GLU A 124 42.83 -1.65 10.46
CA GLU A 124 42.23 -2.29 9.27
C GLU A 124 41.00 -3.15 9.61
N LEU A 125 41.03 -3.87 10.75
CA LEU A 125 39.88 -4.66 11.20
C LEU A 125 38.68 -3.77 11.51
N VAL A 126 38.90 -2.69 12.27
CA VAL A 126 37.86 -1.75 12.67
C VAL A 126 37.33 -0.98 11.47
N ARG A 127 38.19 -0.60 10.52
CA ARG A 127 37.80 0.01 9.26
C ARG A 127 36.87 -0.91 8.47
N ALA A 128 37.26 -2.17 8.27
CA ALA A 128 36.46 -3.14 7.53
C ALA A 128 35.09 -3.37 8.21
N MET A 129 35.02 -3.42 9.54
CA MET A 129 33.78 -3.53 10.28
C MET A 129 32.90 -2.29 10.09
N ALA A 130 33.46 -1.08 10.17
CA ALA A 130 32.73 0.15 9.97
C ALA A 130 32.20 0.28 8.51
N GLU A 131 33.03 -0.06 7.53
CA GLU A 131 32.63 -0.08 6.11
C GLU A 131 31.49 -1.08 5.84
N MET A 132 31.52 -2.27 6.47
CA MET A 132 30.44 -3.26 6.39
C MET A 132 29.15 -2.73 7.00
N MET A 133 29.20 -2.04 8.17
CA MET A 133 28.02 -1.42 8.78
C MET A 133 27.45 -0.31 7.91
N LEU A 134 28.29 0.51 7.30
CA LEU A 134 27.88 1.56 6.36
C LEU A 134 27.21 0.98 5.12
N GLU A 135 27.77 -0.07 4.52
CA GLU A 135 27.18 -0.74 3.35
C GLU A 135 25.84 -1.39 3.70
N GLN A 136 25.73 -2.04 4.86
CA GLN A 136 24.46 -2.60 5.35
C GLN A 136 23.39 -1.51 5.54
N ALA A 137 23.72 -0.40 6.19
CA ALA A 137 22.79 0.71 6.40
C ALA A 137 22.32 1.32 5.06
N ARG A 138 23.24 1.45 4.11
CA ARG A 138 22.93 1.93 2.75
C ARG A 138 21.96 0.99 2.01
N LEU A 139 22.21 -0.32 2.05
CA LEU A 139 21.32 -1.30 1.41
C LEU A 139 19.92 -1.27 2.01
N VAL A 140 19.81 -1.18 3.33
CA VAL A 140 18.51 -1.03 4.03
C VAL A 140 17.81 0.26 3.57
N SER A 141 18.53 1.38 3.50
CA SER A 141 17.98 2.66 3.05
C SER A 141 17.49 2.60 1.59
N GLU A 142 18.25 1.97 0.69
CA GLU A 142 17.85 1.79 -0.71
C GLU A 142 16.57 0.95 -0.83
N LEU A 143 16.49 -0.18 -0.11
CA LEU A 143 15.30 -1.04 -0.09
C LEU A 143 14.07 -0.28 0.44
N GLN A 144 14.24 0.51 1.51
CA GLN A 144 13.15 1.32 2.07
C GLN A 144 12.72 2.44 1.11
N HIS A 145 13.69 3.02 0.37
CA HIS A 145 13.38 4.04 -0.64
C HIS A 145 12.60 3.45 -1.81
N GLU A 146 13.03 2.29 -2.32
CA GLU A 146 12.30 1.59 -3.39
C GLU A 146 10.89 1.21 -2.96
N LYS A 147 10.72 0.67 -1.76
CA LYS A 147 9.41 0.35 -1.21
C LYS A 147 8.51 1.58 -1.16
N ARG A 148 8.98 2.68 -0.57
CA ARG A 148 8.22 3.96 -0.50
C ARG A 148 7.87 4.49 -1.89
N TYR A 149 8.78 4.38 -2.84
CA TYR A 149 8.57 4.83 -4.23
C TYR A 149 7.43 4.04 -4.91
N ARG A 150 7.33 2.73 -4.65
CA ARG A 150 6.24 1.87 -5.15
C ARG A 150 4.91 2.17 -4.47
N GLU A 151 4.92 2.36 -3.16
CA GLU A 151 3.72 2.71 -2.37
C GLU A 151 3.15 4.05 -2.80
N GLU A 152 3.99 5.07 -2.93
CA GLU A 152 3.58 6.39 -3.36
C GLU A 152 2.98 6.39 -4.78
N PHE A 153 3.52 5.59 -5.69
CA PHE A 153 2.94 5.42 -7.02
C PHE A 153 1.48 4.93 -6.96
N VAL A 154 1.19 3.90 -6.14
CA VAL A 154 -0.17 3.39 -5.98
C VAL A 154 -1.06 4.43 -5.30
N PHE A 155 -0.56 5.14 -4.29
CA PHE A 155 -1.27 6.22 -3.63
C PHE A 155 -1.69 7.31 -4.62
N GLN A 156 -0.76 7.71 -5.49
CA GLN A 156 -1.03 8.72 -6.53
C GLN A 156 -1.99 8.22 -7.62
N LEU A 157 -2.02 6.92 -7.94
CA LEU A 157 -3.04 6.35 -8.82
C LEU A 157 -4.45 6.43 -8.25
N VAL A 158 -4.56 6.33 -6.92
CA VAL A 158 -5.85 6.42 -6.19
C VAL A 158 -6.35 7.86 -6.11
N TYR A 159 -5.49 8.78 -5.66
CA TYR A 159 -5.93 10.14 -5.28
C TYR A 159 -5.63 11.21 -6.32
N ARG A 160 -4.71 10.98 -7.25
CA ARG A 160 -4.36 11.91 -8.33
C ARG A 160 -4.05 13.34 -7.85
N THR A 161 -3.32 13.46 -6.75
CA THR A 161 -3.05 14.76 -6.10
C THR A 161 -1.90 15.52 -6.76
N GLY A 162 -2.20 16.36 -7.76
CA GLY A 162 -1.26 17.37 -8.27
C GLY A 162 -0.16 16.88 -9.21
N ILE A 163 -0.10 15.60 -9.55
CA ILE A 163 0.89 15.03 -10.48
C ILE A 163 0.32 14.98 -11.90
N SER A 164 1.11 15.43 -12.88
CA SER A 164 0.71 15.35 -14.29
C SER A 164 0.69 13.91 -14.82
N ASP A 165 -0.16 13.65 -15.83
CA ASP A 165 -0.24 12.34 -16.49
C ASP A 165 1.10 11.91 -17.08
N ALA A 166 1.87 12.85 -17.66
CA ALA A 166 3.20 12.58 -18.19
C ALA A 166 4.17 12.11 -17.10
N SER A 167 4.13 12.73 -15.92
CA SER A 167 4.95 12.32 -14.78
C SER A 167 4.55 10.93 -14.26
N MET A 168 3.25 10.66 -14.18
CA MET A 168 2.75 9.33 -13.79
C MET A 168 3.13 8.24 -14.78
N GLN A 169 3.10 8.53 -16.10
CA GLN A 169 3.53 7.59 -17.13
C GLN A 169 5.05 7.31 -17.04
N ALA A 170 5.85 8.34 -16.83
CA ALA A 170 7.30 8.19 -16.62
C ALA A 170 7.60 7.36 -15.35
N TRP A 171 6.80 7.56 -14.30
CA TRP A 171 6.91 6.79 -13.06
C TRP A 171 6.55 5.31 -13.27
N ALA A 172 5.43 5.04 -13.95
CA ALA A 172 5.03 3.68 -14.33
C ALA A 172 6.12 2.96 -15.15
N ALA A 173 6.72 3.65 -16.14
CA ALA A 173 7.79 3.10 -16.95
C ALA A 173 9.01 2.72 -16.10
N ARG A 174 9.38 3.55 -15.11
CA ARG A 174 10.48 3.26 -14.18
C ARG A 174 10.21 2.04 -13.29
N LEU A 175 8.95 1.83 -12.90
CA LEU A 175 8.51 0.65 -12.14
C LEU A 175 8.26 -0.59 -13.03
N ALA A 176 8.53 -0.51 -14.33
CA ALA A 176 8.22 -1.52 -15.34
C ALA A 176 6.72 -1.89 -15.38
N VAL A 177 5.85 -0.92 -15.11
CA VAL A 177 4.39 -1.06 -15.14
C VAL A 177 3.86 -0.58 -16.48
N ASP A 178 3.40 -1.49 -17.33
CA ASP A 178 2.70 -1.11 -18.56
C ASP A 178 1.24 -0.77 -18.23
N LEU A 179 0.90 0.51 -18.28
CA LEU A 179 -0.44 1.01 -18.03
C LEU A 179 -1.42 0.74 -19.18
N ARG A 180 -0.95 0.32 -20.36
CA ARG A 180 -1.82 -0.08 -21.48
C ARG A 180 -2.44 -1.46 -21.24
N VAL A 181 -1.82 -2.27 -20.41
CA VAL A 181 -2.36 -3.55 -19.96
C VAL A 181 -3.45 -3.27 -18.93
N PRO A 182 -4.68 -3.85 -19.10
CA PRO A 182 -5.74 -3.69 -18.10
C PRO A 182 -5.30 -4.18 -16.73
N ARG A 183 -5.61 -3.37 -15.72
CA ARG A 183 -5.28 -3.66 -14.32
C ARG A 183 -6.53 -3.52 -13.46
N ALA A 184 -6.60 -4.33 -12.42
CA ALA A 184 -7.62 -4.22 -11.40
C ALA A 184 -7.00 -3.75 -10.09
N MET A 185 -7.70 -2.85 -9.40
CA MET A 185 -7.46 -2.54 -8.00
C MET A 185 -8.20 -3.54 -7.12
N PHE A 186 -7.48 -4.03 -6.12
CA PHE A 186 -8.07 -4.79 -5.02
C PHE A 186 -7.99 -3.92 -3.77
N VAL A 187 -9.09 -3.80 -3.06
CA VAL A 187 -9.17 -3.00 -1.83
C VAL A 187 -9.44 -3.92 -0.66
N LEU A 188 -8.48 -3.97 0.26
CA LEU A 188 -8.60 -4.67 1.54
C LEU A 188 -9.02 -3.65 2.60
N GLU A 189 -10.18 -3.85 3.20
CA GLU A 189 -10.73 -2.98 4.25
C GLU A 189 -10.83 -3.72 5.58
N ILE A 190 -10.25 -3.16 6.62
CA ILE A 190 -10.45 -3.59 8.01
C ILE A 190 -11.60 -2.76 8.59
N PRO A 191 -12.69 -3.37 9.06
CA PRO A 191 -13.82 -2.63 9.64
C PRO A 191 -13.38 -1.80 10.86
N ASP A 192 -13.94 -0.59 10.98
CA ASP A 192 -13.80 0.31 12.14
C ASP A 192 -12.34 0.65 12.52
N ALA A 193 -11.42 0.53 11.58
CA ALA A 193 -10.00 0.78 11.81
C ALA A 193 -9.65 2.23 12.19
N GLY A 194 -10.50 3.18 11.77
CA GLY A 194 -10.34 4.61 12.08
C GLY A 194 -11.10 5.07 13.34
N GLU A 195 -11.91 4.20 13.95
CA GLU A 195 -12.74 4.51 15.10
C GLU A 195 -12.16 3.87 16.37
N GLY A 196 -11.56 4.65 17.27
CA GLY A 196 -11.08 4.13 18.54
C GLY A 196 -9.84 4.84 19.10
N PRO A 197 -9.34 4.41 20.26
CA PRO A 197 -8.12 4.93 20.87
C PRO A 197 -6.90 4.75 19.95
N GLY A 198 -5.87 5.60 20.08
CA GLY A 198 -4.65 5.57 19.26
C GLY A 198 -3.95 4.22 19.21
N GLU A 199 -3.97 3.44 20.30
CA GLU A 199 -3.39 2.09 20.38
C GLU A 199 -3.99 1.12 19.34
N ARG A 200 -5.29 1.24 19.04
CA ARG A 200 -5.95 0.44 18.00
C ARG A 200 -5.46 0.81 16.60
N LEU A 201 -5.22 2.09 16.36
CA LEU A 201 -4.69 2.56 15.09
C LEU A 201 -3.28 2.00 14.83
N ASP A 202 -2.39 2.06 15.84
CA ASP A 202 -1.03 1.53 15.73
C ASP A 202 -1.04 0.01 15.48
N GLN A 203 -1.94 -0.71 16.14
CA GLN A 203 -2.13 -2.13 15.92
C GLN A 203 -2.57 -2.45 14.49
N VAL A 204 -3.56 -1.72 13.97
CA VAL A 204 -4.05 -1.89 12.58
C VAL A 204 -2.94 -1.58 11.58
N LEU A 205 -2.19 -0.50 11.77
CA LEU A 205 -1.06 -0.16 10.89
C LEU A 205 0.02 -1.23 10.91
N THR A 206 0.33 -1.79 12.09
CA THR A 206 1.29 -2.90 12.22
C THR A 206 0.80 -4.15 11.48
N GLN A 207 -0.48 -4.50 11.62
CA GLN A 207 -1.08 -5.62 10.90
C GLN A 207 -1.04 -5.42 9.38
N LEU A 208 -1.36 -4.21 8.88
CA LEU A 208 -1.28 -3.91 7.45
C LEU A 208 0.16 -3.97 6.92
N GLN A 209 1.15 -3.54 7.70
CA GLN A 209 2.57 -3.67 7.36
C GLN A 209 2.98 -5.15 7.26
N GLN A 210 2.48 -6.00 8.16
CA GLN A 210 2.74 -7.44 8.10
C GLN A 210 2.11 -8.05 6.84
N VAL A 211 0.84 -7.71 6.54
CA VAL A 211 0.17 -8.14 5.30
C VAL A 211 0.97 -7.71 4.06
N GLN A 212 1.44 -6.46 4.00
CA GLN A 212 2.27 -5.99 2.89
C GLN A 212 3.56 -6.79 2.77
N SER A 213 4.21 -7.12 3.88
CA SER A 213 5.42 -7.94 3.89
C SER A 213 5.16 -9.33 3.33
N ASP A 214 4.11 -9.99 3.80
CA ASP A 214 3.77 -11.36 3.40
C ASP A 214 3.34 -11.44 1.93
N LEU A 215 2.54 -10.47 1.46
CA LEU A 215 2.14 -10.35 0.06
C LEU A 215 3.35 -10.06 -0.85
N SER A 216 4.26 -9.16 -0.43
CA SER A 216 5.48 -8.83 -1.19
C SER A 216 6.44 -10.02 -1.29
N ALA A 217 6.55 -10.82 -0.23
CA ALA A 217 7.39 -12.02 -0.24
C ALA A 217 6.87 -13.06 -1.24
N ARG A 218 5.55 -13.19 -1.36
CA ARG A 218 4.92 -14.16 -2.28
C ARG A 218 4.79 -13.64 -3.71
N TRP A 219 4.51 -12.35 -3.89
CA TRP A 219 4.34 -11.69 -5.19
C TRP A 219 5.16 -10.37 -5.25
N PRO A 220 6.47 -10.44 -5.53
CA PRO A 220 7.35 -9.26 -5.51
C PRO A 220 6.96 -8.16 -6.52
N SER A 221 6.28 -8.53 -7.61
CA SER A 221 5.80 -7.59 -8.64
C SER A 221 4.48 -6.89 -8.29
N LEU A 222 3.76 -7.37 -7.27
CA LEU A 222 2.51 -6.78 -6.84
C LEU A 222 2.75 -5.38 -6.26
N LEU A 223 2.05 -4.38 -6.78
CA LEU A 223 2.12 -3.02 -6.26
C LEU A 223 1.02 -2.83 -5.24
N MET A 224 1.35 -2.21 -4.12
CA MET A 224 0.37 -1.97 -3.06
C MET A 224 0.75 -0.76 -2.21
N ALA A 225 -0.26 -0.13 -1.60
CA ALA A 225 -0.08 0.96 -0.66
C ALA A 225 -1.18 0.97 0.40
N VAL A 226 -0.84 1.36 1.62
CA VAL A 226 -1.82 1.75 2.63
C VAL A 226 -2.26 3.18 2.30
N VAL A 227 -3.52 3.34 1.91
CA VAL A 227 -4.06 4.63 1.45
C VAL A 227 -4.85 5.36 2.53
N SER A 228 -5.33 4.63 3.53
CA SER A 228 -5.94 5.19 4.74
C SER A 228 -5.79 4.22 5.91
N PRO A 229 -6.03 4.65 7.15
CA PRO A 229 -6.08 3.74 8.28
C PRO A 229 -7.08 2.61 8.03
N GLY A 230 -6.59 1.39 7.99
CA GLY A 230 -7.41 0.19 7.73
C GLY A 230 -7.69 -0.12 6.26
N GLU A 231 -7.06 0.59 5.31
CA GLU A 231 -7.26 0.33 3.89
C GLU A 231 -5.94 0.10 3.15
N LEU A 232 -5.76 -1.09 2.62
CA LEU A 232 -4.65 -1.47 1.75
C LEU A 232 -5.17 -1.64 0.31
N VAL A 233 -4.57 -0.95 -0.63
CA VAL A 233 -4.87 -1.06 -2.06
C VAL A 233 -3.77 -1.84 -2.76
N LEU A 234 -4.17 -2.80 -3.61
CA LEU A 234 -3.26 -3.58 -4.43
C LEU A 234 -3.60 -3.35 -5.91
N LEU A 235 -2.59 -3.22 -6.74
CA LEU A 235 -2.71 -3.08 -8.20
C LEU A 235 -2.13 -4.32 -8.87
N ASP A 236 -2.96 -5.04 -9.61
CA ASP A 236 -2.54 -6.23 -10.34
C ASP A 236 -2.99 -6.21 -11.79
N ALA A 237 -2.25 -6.89 -12.68
CA ALA A 237 -2.68 -7.09 -14.06
C ALA A 237 -3.85 -8.07 -14.11
N PHE A 238 -4.90 -7.73 -14.85
CA PHE A 238 -6.07 -8.59 -14.96
C PHE A 238 -6.70 -8.47 -16.34
N PRO A 239 -7.07 -9.58 -17.01
CA PRO A 239 -7.62 -9.52 -18.38
C PRO A 239 -8.98 -8.81 -18.41
N ALA A 240 -9.11 -7.83 -19.31
CA ALA A 240 -10.39 -7.14 -19.57
C ALA A 240 -11.26 -7.85 -20.62
N SER A 241 -10.66 -8.74 -21.42
CA SER A 241 -11.33 -9.48 -22.51
C SER A 241 -11.44 -10.97 -22.23
N GLY A 242 -12.32 -11.65 -22.94
CA GLY A 242 -12.57 -13.07 -22.80
C GLY A 242 -13.95 -13.39 -22.20
N PRO A 243 -14.33 -14.69 -22.12
CA PRO A 243 -15.60 -15.11 -21.56
C PRO A 243 -15.80 -14.66 -20.13
N GLN A 244 -16.94 -14.06 -19.82
CA GLN A 244 -17.21 -13.49 -18.48
C GLN A 244 -17.08 -14.54 -17.37
N GLN A 245 -17.56 -15.75 -17.59
CA GLN A 245 -17.45 -16.83 -16.61
C GLN A 245 -16.01 -17.20 -16.28
N ALA A 246 -15.13 -17.26 -17.29
CA ALA A 246 -13.71 -17.56 -17.09
C ALA A 246 -13.03 -16.45 -16.30
N ARG A 247 -13.30 -15.18 -16.64
CA ARG A 247 -12.76 -14.03 -15.90
C ARG A 247 -13.29 -13.97 -14.46
N ALA A 248 -14.57 -14.28 -14.25
CA ALA A 248 -15.13 -14.32 -12.89
C ALA A 248 -14.51 -15.44 -12.04
N ALA A 249 -14.25 -16.62 -12.64
CA ALA A 249 -13.55 -17.70 -11.97
C ALA A 249 -12.12 -17.30 -11.59
N GLN A 250 -11.37 -16.71 -12.51
CA GLN A 250 -10.02 -16.18 -12.28
C GLN A 250 -9.99 -15.09 -11.19
N ALA A 251 -10.96 -14.17 -11.22
CA ALA A 251 -11.08 -13.13 -10.19
C ALA A 251 -11.32 -13.73 -8.80
N ARG A 252 -12.19 -14.73 -8.72
CA ARG A 252 -12.47 -15.44 -7.46
C ARG A 252 -11.24 -16.16 -6.93
N GLU A 253 -10.52 -16.88 -7.78
CA GLU A 253 -9.28 -17.56 -7.42
C GLU A 253 -8.25 -16.56 -6.88
N ARG A 254 -8.04 -15.45 -7.61
CA ARG A 254 -7.08 -14.41 -7.19
C ARG A 254 -7.49 -13.73 -5.89
N LEU A 255 -8.76 -13.43 -5.69
CA LEU A 255 -9.29 -12.90 -4.44
C LEU A 255 -9.04 -13.84 -3.27
N LEU A 256 -9.28 -15.13 -3.44
CA LEU A 256 -9.05 -16.13 -2.40
C LEU A 256 -7.57 -16.27 -2.04
N GLU A 257 -6.67 -16.30 -3.03
CA GLU A 257 -5.23 -16.34 -2.79
C GLU A 257 -4.74 -15.13 -1.98
N LEU A 258 -5.10 -13.93 -2.41
CA LEU A 258 -4.70 -12.68 -1.73
C LEU A 258 -5.29 -12.60 -0.31
N HIS A 259 -6.58 -12.95 -0.19
CA HIS A 259 -7.29 -12.92 1.09
C HIS A 259 -6.73 -13.93 2.08
N GLN A 260 -6.39 -15.14 1.63
CA GLN A 260 -5.82 -16.18 2.48
C GLN A 260 -4.50 -15.75 3.12
N VAL A 261 -3.63 -15.08 2.36
CA VAL A 261 -2.38 -14.53 2.89
C VAL A 261 -2.68 -13.40 3.88
N ALA A 262 -3.56 -12.47 3.51
CA ALA A 262 -3.87 -11.31 4.35
C ALA A 262 -4.50 -11.72 5.70
N GLN A 263 -5.38 -12.70 5.73
CA GLN A 263 -6.07 -13.13 6.96
C GLN A 263 -5.14 -13.77 8.01
N GLN A 264 -3.94 -14.17 7.64
CA GLN A 264 -2.97 -14.72 8.61
C GLN A 264 -2.49 -13.67 9.62
N ALA A 265 -2.48 -12.40 9.21
CA ALA A 265 -1.99 -11.28 10.04
C ALA A 265 -3.12 -10.39 10.58
N LEU A 266 -4.39 -10.59 10.17
CA LEU A 266 -5.48 -9.68 10.47
C LEU A 266 -6.47 -10.22 11.51
N THR A 267 -6.77 -9.36 12.49
CA THR A 267 -7.86 -9.57 13.46
C THR A 267 -8.49 -8.22 13.77
N PRO A 268 -9.75 -7.96 13.49
CA PRO A 268 -10.79 -8.83 12.92
C PRO A 268 -10.61 -9.15 11.43
N PRO A 269 -11.41 -10.06 10.85
CA PRO A 269 -11.35 -10.39 9.43
C PRO A 269 -11.59 -9.14 8.56
N ALA A 270 -10.75 -8.96 7.54
CA ALA A 270 -10.88 -7.88 6.57
C ALA A 270 -11.75 -8.29 5.37
N THR A 271 -12.34 -7.30 4.72
CA THR A 271 -13.03 -7.46 3.43
C THR A 271 -12.05 -7.19 2.30
N LEU A 272 -11.98 -8.06 1.31
CA LEU A 272 -11.21 -7.85 0.09
C LEU A 272 -12.15 -7.77 -1.12
N ALA A 273 -12.10 -6.68 -1.86
CA ALA A 273 -12.92 -6.48 -3.04
C ALA A 273 -12.08 -6.11 -4.27
N MET A 274 -12.45 -6.66 -5.43
CA MET A 274 -11.85 -6.37 -6.72
C MET A 274 -12.74 -5.43 -7.51
N GLY A 275 -12.13 -4.36 -8.07
CA GLY A 275 -12.78 -3.43 -8.99
C GLY A 275 -12.78 -3.88 -10.44
N VAL A 276 -13.28 -3.01 -11.33
CA VAL A 276 -13.26 -3.22 -12.77
C VAL A 276 -11.82 -3.20 -13.29
N ALA A 277 -11.47 -4.09 -14.19
CA ALA A 277 -10.15 -4.09 -14.83
C ALA A 277 -10.16 -3.18 -16.06
N LEU A 278 -9.40 -2.10 -16.04
CA LEU A 278 -9.30 -1.11 -17.10
C LEU A 278 -7.84 -0.74 -17.37
N PRO A 279 -7.49 -0.33 -18.61
CA PRO A 279 -6.18 0.23 -18.93
C PRO A 279 -6.12 1.72 -18.59
N GLY A 280 -4.91 2.25 -18.46
CA GLY A 280 -4.64 3.67 -18.29
C GLY A 280 -4.73 4.16 -16.86
N LEU A 281 -4.36 5.42 -16.68
CA LEU A 281 -4.36 6.08 -15.37
C LEU A 281 -5.79 6.26 -14.83
N ASP A 282 -6.70 6.74 -15.67
CA ASP A 282 -8.11 6.91 -15.29
C ASP A 282 -8.78 5.55 -15.04
N GLY A 283 -8.33 4.51 -15.76
CA GLY A 283 -8.75 3.14 -15.54
C GLY A 283 -8.38 2.63 -14.14
N ALA A 284 -7.20 2.98 -13.64
CA ALA A 284 -6.79 2.62 -12.29
C ALA A 284 -7.66 3.33 -11.22
N THR A 285 -7.92 4.62 -11.38
CA THR A 285 -8.81 5.38 -10.47
C THR A 285 -10.21 4.81 -10.47
N ALA A 286 -10.80 4.56 -11.65
CA ALA A 286 -12.13 3.95 -11.77
C ALA A 286 -12.17 2.52 -11.18
N SER A 287 -11.08 1.77 -11.30
CA SER A 287 -10.95 0.45 -10.69
C SER A 287 -10.98 0.53 -9.15
N TYR A 288 -10.29 1.49 -8.56
CA TYR A 288 -10.33 1.71 -7.11
C TYR A 288 -11.75 2.09 -6.64
N GLU A 289 -12.37 3.05 -7.29
CA GLU A 289 -13.73 3.48 -6.95
C GLU A 289 -14.73 2.32 -7.04
N SER A 290 -14.65 1.53 -8.11
CA SER A 290 -15.51 0.37 -8.29
C SER A 290 -15.23 -0.74 -7.29
N ALA A 291 -13.97 -0.94 -6.84
CA ALA A 291 -13.63 -1.88 -5.78
C ALA A 291 -14.29 -1.48 -4.43
N LYS A 292 -14.23 -0.20 -4.08
CA LYS A 292 -14.92 0.35 -2.89
C LYS A 292 -16.43 0.12 -2.95
N GLN A 293 -17.03 0.40 -4.11
CA GLN A 293 -18.45 0.14 -4.34
C GLN A 293 -18.76 -1.36 -4.23
N THR A 294 -17.91 -2.21 -4.81
CA THR A 294 -18.06 -3.67 -4.76
C THR A 294 -18.02 -4.19 -3.33
N ALA A 295 -17.09 -3.70 -2.50
CA ALA A 295 -17.02 -4.03 -1.08
C ALA A 295 -18.31 -3.65 -0.34
N ARG A 296 -18.80 -2.43 -0.57
CA ARG A 296 -20.03 -1.92 0.07
C ARG A 296 -21.25 -2.74 -0.32
N VAL A 297 -21.46 -2.97 -1.62
CA VAL A 297 -22.60 -3.73 -2.16
C VAL A 297 -22.53 -5.19 -1.72
N GLY A 298 -21.31 -5.78 -1.73
CA GLY A 298 -21.10 -7.16 -1.31
C GLY A 298 -21.49 -7.37 0.15
N ARG A 299 -20.97 -6.55 1.05
CA ARG A 299 -21.31 -6.62 2.49
C ARG A 299 -22.80 -6.43 2.77
N ALA A 300 -23.45 -5.52 2.06
CA ALA A 300 -24.89 -5.28 2.23
C ALA A 300 -25.75 -6.47 1.79
N ARG A 301 -25.31 -7.25 0.79
CA ARG A 301 -26.04 -8.38 0.22
C ARG A 301 -25.75 -9.71 0.91
N ASP A 302 -24.52 -9.90 1.30
CA ASP A 302 -24.03 -11.15 1.89
C ASP A 302 -22.99 -10.85 2.96
N GLY A 303 -23.46 -10.62 4.17
CA GLY A 303 -22.60 -10.33 5.33
C GLY A 303 -21.76 -11.50 5.83
N GLY A 304 -21.91 -12.70 5.25
CA GLY A 304 -21.11 -13.88 5.59
C GLY A 304 -19.84 -14.03 4.77
N HIS A 305 -19.75 -13.38 3.61
CA HIS A 305 -18.56 -13.42 2.77
C HIS A 305 -17.66 -12.21 3.01
N THR A 306 -16.36 -12.43 2.82
CA THR A 306 -15.31 -11.42 3.00
C THR A 306 -14.59 -11.06 1.71
N THR A 307 -14.92 -11.75 0.60
CA THR A 307 -14.32 -11.50 -0.72
C THR A 307 -15.41 -11.20 -1.76
N PHE A 308 -15.23 -10.14 -2.53
CA PHE A 308 -16.21 -9.67 -3.52
C PHE A 308 -15.54 -9.26 -4.84
N SER A 309 -16.13 -9.69 -5.96
CA SER A 309 -15.66 -9.33 -7.30
C SER A 309 -16.67 -8.43 -8.03
N TYR A 310 -16.18 -7.35 -8.64
CA TYR A 310 -17.00 -6.55 -9.56
C TYR A 310 -17.62 -7.41 -10.67
N LEU A 311 -16.92 -8.42 -11.18
CA LEU A 311 -17.43 -9.28 -12.25
C LEU A 311 -18.68 -10.09 -11.83
N GLU A 312 -18.83 -10.40 -10.56
CA GLU A 312 -19.99 -11.11 -10.00
C GLU A 312 -21.10 -10.14 -9.55
N LEU A 313 -20.72 -8.92 -9.16
CA LEU A 313 -21.62 -7.89 -8.64
C LEU A 313 -21.77 -6.69 -9.59
N SER A 314 -21.47 -6.84 -10.89
CA SER A 314 -21.40 -5.74 -11.83
C SER A 314 -22.71 -4.92 -11.87
N LEU A 315 -23.86 -5.57 -12.02
CA LEU A 315 -25.13 -4.86 -12.08
C LEU A 315 -25.49 -4.16 -10.76
N PRO A 316 -25.46 -4.82 -9.59
CA PRO A 316 -25.67 -4.12 -8.32
C PRO A 316 -24.72 -2.96 -8.08
N VAL A 317 -23.45 -3.11 -8.45
CA VAL A 317 -22.44 -2.04 -8.29
C VAL A 317 -22.75 -0.86 -9.21
N LEU A 318 -23.07 -1.10 -10.48
CA LEU A 318 -23.48 -0.04 -11.41
C LEU A 318 -24.76 0.68 -10.96
N LEU A 319 -25.74 -0.07 -10.45
CA LEU A 319 -26.97 0.50 -9.92
C LEU A 319 -26.79 1.24 -8.61
N SER A 320 -25.76 0.93 -7.84
CA SER A 320 -25.50 1.61 -6.55
C SER A 320 -25.25 3.11 -6.70
N GLY A 321 -24.85 3.58 -7.88
CA GLY A 321 -24.77 5.00 -8.22
C GLY A 321 -26.13 5.71 -8.29
N LEU A 322 -27.21 4.96 -8.43
CA LEU A 322 -28.58 5.47 -8.44
C LEU A 322 -29.24 5.55 -7.06
N GLN A 323 -28.50 5.36 -5.97
CA GLN A 323 -29.07 5.34 -4.59
C GLN A 323 -29.51 6.71 -4.07
N ALA A 324 -29.13 7.80 -4.74
CA ALA A 324 -29.46 9.17 -4.35
C ALA A 324 -30.15 9.92 -5.50
N GLY A 325 -30.92 10.95 -5.15
CA GLY A 325 -31.60 11.80 -6.12
C GLY A 325 -33.02 11.33 -6.48
N TRP A 326 -33.66 12.04 -7.39
CA TRP A 326 -35.06 11.80 -7.78
C TRP A 326 -35.25 10.45 -8.47
N GLN A 327 -34.25 9.95 -9.19
CA GLN A 327 -34.27 8.62 -9.84
C GLN A 327 -34.41 7.51 -8.79
N ALA A 328 -33.61 7.58 -7.73
CA ALA A 328 -33.67 6.62 -6.62
C ALA A 328 -35.04 6.63 -5.94
N GLU A 329 -35.60 7.82 -5.75
CA GLU A 329 -36.92 7.96 -5.15
C GLU A 329 -38.01 7.35 -6.02
N GLN A 330 -37.98 7.57 -7.35
CA GLN A 330 -38.91 6.96 -8.28
C GLN A 330 -38.82 5.42 -8.28
N LEU A 331 -37.60 4.89 -8.28
CA LEU A 331 -37.38 3.45 -8.21
C LEU A 331 -37.89 2.84 -6.91
N ARG A 332 -37.70 3.51 -5.76
CA ARG A 332 -38.28 3.08 -4.49
C ARG A 332 -39.81 3.14 -4.47
N GLN A 333 -40.39 4.19 -5.05
CA GLN A 333 -41.84 4.33 -5.16
C GLN A 333 -42.49 3.21 -5.96
N THR A 334 -41.80 2.67 -6.98
CA THR A 334 -42.28 1.54 -7.78
C THR A 334 -42.66 0.32 -6.92
N LEU A 335 -41.90 0.05 -5.85
CA LEU A 335 -42.17 -1.07 -4.93
C LEU A 335 -42.91 -0.67 -3.66
N ALA A 336 -43.15 0.62 -3.41
CA ALA A 336 -43.67 1.12 -2.13
C ALA A 336 -45.01 0.49 -1.74
N ARG A 337 -45.98 0.39 -2.67
CA ARG A 337 -47.29 -0.24 -2.42
C ARG A 337 -47.16 -1.74 -2.19
N LEU A 338 -46.29 -2.41 -2.93
CA LEU A 338 -46.02 -3.83 -2.76
C LEU A 338 -45.40 -4.11 -1.38
N LEU A 339 -44.41 -3.35 -0.98
CA LEU A 339 -43.76 -3.44 0.33
C LEU A 339 -44.74 -3.16 1.49
N ALA A 340 -45.60 -2.14 1.35
CA ALA A 340 -46.61 -1.81 2.33
C ALA A 340 -47.63 -2.94 2.53
N HIS A 341 -48.05 -3.58 1.44
CA HIS A 341 -48.98 -4.71 1.45
C HIS A 341 -48.33 -5.97 2.02
N ASP A 342 -47.07 -6.23 1.67
CA ASP A 342 -46.35 -7.47 2.02
C ASP A 342 -45.59 -7.42 3.36
N ARG A 343 -45.75 -6.33 4.13
CA ARG A 343 -45.00 -6.07 5.39
C ARG A 343 -44.99 -7.22 6.39
N LYS A 344 -46.08 -8.00 6.46
CA LYS A 344 -46.23 -9.07 7.44
C LYS A 344 -45.69 -10.43 6.94
N SER A 345 -45.77 -10.68 5.67
CA SER A 345 -45.48 -12.02 5.14
C SER A 345 -44.17 -12.11 4.31
N GLY A 346 -43.76 -11.03 3.67
CA GLY A 346 -42.63 -11.00 2.74
C GLY A 346 -42.82 -11.94 1.53
N THR A 347 -44.04 -12.43 1.34
CA THR A 347 -44.34 -13.51 0.39
C THR A 347 -44.29 -13.05 -1.03
N LEU A 348 -44.85 -11.85 -1.34
CA LEU A 348 -44.86 -11.31 -2.70
C LEU A 348 -43.47 -10.84 -3.12
N MET A 349 -42.74 -10.18 -2.23
CA MET A 349 -41.35 -9.78 -2.48
C MET A 349 -40.44 -11.01 -2.74
N ARG A 350 -40.57 -12.05 -1.92
CA ARG A 350 -39.86 -13.31 -2.15
C ARG A 350 -40.28 -13.99 -3.46
N THR A 351 -41.56 -13.90 -3.83
CA THR A 351 -42.05 -14.43 -5.11
C THR A 351 -41.44 -13.68 -6.29
N LEU A 352 -41.42 -12.33 -6.24
CA LEU A 352 -40.84 -11.48 -7.27
C LEU A 352 -39.33 -11.76 -7.43
N ALA A 353 -38.61 -11.78 -6.34
CA ALA A 353 -37.15 -12.07 -6.34
C ALA A 353 -36.85 -13.47 -6.91
N THR A 354 -37.62 -14.47 -6.53
CA THR A 354 -37.45 -15.84 -7.05
C THR A 354 -37.83 -15.96 -8.51
N TRP A 355 -38.87 -15.23 -8.94
CA TRP A 355 -39.29 -15.19 -10.34
C TRP A 355 -38.19 -14.63 -11.24
N PHE A 356 -37.58 -13.51 -10.89
CA PHE A 356 -36.44 -12.97 -11.64
C PHE A 356 -35.21 -13.89 -11.59
N ARG A 357 -34.92 -14.52 -10.44
CA ARG A 357 -33.78 -15.47 -10.29
C ARG A 357 -33.92 -16.68 -11.21
N HIS A 358 -35.16 -17.11 -11.49
CA HIS A 358 -35.46 -18.19 -12.41
C HIS A 358 -35.84 -17.71 -13.81
N HIS A 359 -35.25 -16.56 -14.24
CA HIS A 359 -35.38 -16.02 -15.61
C HIS A 359 -36.84 -15.79 -16.04
N SER A 360 -37.70 -15.41 -15.13
CA SER A 360 -39.15 -15.22 -15.36
C SER A 360 -39.85 -16.49 -15.86
N HIS A 361 -39.33 -17.66 -15.54
CA HIS A 361 -39.90 -18.95 -15.97
C HIS A 361 -40.89 -19.50 -14.93
N PRO A 362 -42.23 -19.55 -15.24
CA PRO A 362 -43.24 -19.86 -14.23
C PRO A 362 -43.06 -21.21 -13.56
N MET A 363 -42.81 -22.27 -14.33
CA MET A 363 -42.66 -23.63 -13.75
C MET A 363 -41.45 -23.76 -12.85
N ALA A 364 -40.31 -23.18 -13.22
CA ALA A 364 -39.10 -23.19 -12.39
C ALA A 364 -39.31 -22.40 -11.11
N THR A 365 -39.96 -21.24 -11.18
CA THR A 365 -40.30 -20.39 -10.04
C THR A 365 -41.25 -21.07 -9.08
N ALA A 366 -42.32 -21.69 -9.58
CA ALA A 366 -43.29 -22.41 -8.75
C ALA A 366 -42.64 -23.58 -7.98
N ARG A 367 -41.78 -24.36 -8.66
CA ARG A 367 -40.97 -25.40 -8.01
C ARG A 367 -40.05 -24.87 -6.93
N ALA A 368 -39.32 -23.80 -7.22
CA ALA A 368 -38.39 -23.20 -6.27
C ALA A 368 -39.11 -22.61 -5.04
N LEU A 369 -40.35 -22.17 -5.17
CA LEU A 369 -41.18 -21.67 -4.10
C LEU A 369 -42.00 -22.76 -3.40
N HIS A 370 -41.97 -24.00 -3.88
CA HIS A 370 -42.80 -25.13 -3.41
C HIS A 370 -44.30 -24.80 -3.43
N ILE A 371 -44.80 -24.18 -4.52
CA ILE A 371 -46.20 -23.81 -4.70
C ILE A 371 -46.74 -24.33 -6.03
N HIS A 372 -48.08 -24.42 -6.13
CA HIS A 372 -48.73 -24.72 -7.41
C HIS A 372 -48.62 -23.54 -8.37
N ARG A 373 -48.58 -23.80 -9.67
CA ARG A 373 -48.51 -22.78 -10.72
C ARG A 373 -49.62 -21.72 -10.58
N ASN A 374 -50.83 -22.12 -10.35
CA ASN A 374 -51.95 -21.17 -10.18
C ASN A 374 -51.75 -20.21 -9.00
N THR A 375 -51.10 -20.69 -7.94
CA THR A 375 -50.75 -19.82 -6.81
C THR A 375 -49.68 -18.82 -7.19
N LEU A 376 -48.72 -19.23 -8.04
CA LEU A 376 -47.71 -18.31 -8.58
C LEU A 376 -48.38 -17.26 -9.47
N ASP A 377 -49.23 -17.69 -10.40
CA ASP A 377 -49.94 -16.78 -11.33
C ASP A 377 -50.79 -15.76 -10.56
N TYR A 378 -51.52 -16.19 -9.52
CA TYR A 378 -52.21 -15.26 -8.61
C TYR A 378 -51.29 -14.25 -7.91
N ARG A 379 -50.13 -14.71 -7.42
CA ARG A 379 -49.16 -13.80 -6.76
C ARG A 379 -48.55 -12.80 -7.74
N LEU A 380 -48.21 -13.23 -8.97
CA LEU A 380 -47.67 -12.34 -9.99
C LEU A 380 -48.71 -11.30 -10.42
N GLN A 381 -49.98 -11.72 -10.61
CA GLN A 381 -51.07 -10.80 -10.90
C GLN A 381 -51.24 -9.77 -9.75
N LYS A 382 -51.15 -10.23 -8.49
CA LYS A 382 -51.23 -9.33 -7.35
C LYS A 382 -50.06 -8.35 -7.27
N ILE A 383 -48.87 -8.75 -7.68
CA ILE A 383 -47.70 -7.85 -7.80
C ILE A 383 -47.95 -6.81 -8.88
N ALA A 384 -48.47 -7.20 -10.06
CA ALA A 384 -48.82 -6.29 -11.14
C ALA A 384 -49.88 -5.26 -10.72
N GLU A 385 -50.93 -5.69 -10.03
CA GLU A 385 -51.95 -4.78 -9.46
C GLU A 385 -51.37 -3.76 -8.47
N LEU A 386 -50.49 -4.20 -7.56
CA LEU A 386 -49.94 -3.33 -6.52
C LEU A 386 -48.89 -2.36 -7.06
N THR A 387 -48.12 -2.76 -8.08
CA THR A 387 -47.10 -1.90 -8.68
C THR A 387 -47.66 -1.05 -9.81
N GLY A 388 -48.75 -1.47 -10.43
CA GLY A 388 -49.31 -0.84 -11.62
C GLY A 388 -48.52 -1.09 -12.89
N LEU A 389 -47.65 -2.11 -12.88
CA LEU A 389 -46.76 -2.46 -14.00
C LEU A 389 -47.16 -3.80 -14.62
N ASP A 390 -46.95 -3.90 -15.91
CA ASP A 390 -47.23 -5.10 -16.70
C ASP A 390 -46.00 -6.03 -16.71
N LEU A 391 -46.16 -7.22 -16.16
CA LEU A 391 -45.08 -8.21 -16.13
C LEU A 391 -44.79 -8.87 -17.48
N ASP A 392 -45.66 -8.68 -18.49
CA ASP A 392 -45.41 -9.12 -19.86
C ASP A 392 -44.70 -8.04 -20.70
N ASP A 393 -44.75 -6.79 -20.29
CA ASP A 393 -43.95 -5.72 -20.87
C ASP A 393 -42.49 -5.78 -20.41
N THR A 394 -41.56 -5.55 -21.35
CA THR A 394 -40.13 -5.67 -21.08
C THR A 394 -39.60 -4.52 -20.23
N ASP A 395 -40.02 -3.29 -20.47
CA ASP A 395 -39.54 -2.11 -19.77
C ASP A 395 -40.07 -2.10 -18.33
N ASP A 396 -41.33 -2.48 -18.14
CA ASP A 396 -41.92 -2.63 -16.79
C ASP A 396 -41.24 -3.72 -15.96
N ARG A 397 -40.93 -4.86 -16.59
CA ARG A 397 -40.13 -5.93 -15.94
C ARG A 397 -38.75 -5.45 -15.55
N LEU A 398 -38.06 -4.72 -16.45
CA LEU A 398 -36.72 -4.16 -16.13
C LEU A 398 -36.81 -3.13 -15.01
N LEU A 399 -37.82 -2.26 -15.04
CA LEU A 399 -38.05 -1.29 -13.97
C LEU A 399 -38.26 -1.96 -12.62
N LEU A 400 -39.08 -3.01 -12.55
CA LEU A 400 -39.26 -3.82 -11.32
C LEU A 400 -37.98 -4.51 -10.88
N TYR A 401 -37.22 -5.07 -11.83
CA TYR A 401 -35.96 -5.73 -11.54
C TYR A 401 -34.93 -4.77 -10.95
N VAL A 402 -34.79 -3.58 -11.58
CA VAL A 402 -33.89 -2.54 -11.10
C VAL A 402 -34.33 -2.04 -9.70
N ALA A 403 -35.62 -1.77 -9.53
CA ALA A 403 -36.16 -1.35 -8.23
C ALA A 403 -35.90 -2.39 -7.12
N LEU A 404 -35.99 -3.69 -7.47
CA LEU A 404 -35.69 -4.79 -6.55
C LEU A 404 -34.21 -4.86 -6.17
N GLN A 405 -33.29 -4.48 -7.09
CA GLN A 405 -31.85 -4.48 -6.82
C GLN A 405 -31.42 -3.34 -5.86
N LEU A 406 -32.19 -2.24 -5.81
CA LEU A 406 -31.90 -1.05 -5.01
C LEU A 406 -32.55 -1.06 -3.63
N ASN A 407 -33.40 -2.05 -3.35
CA ASN A 407 -34.16 -2.18 -2.11
C ASN A 407 -33.54 -3.23 -1.20
#